data_f18b1cc804b2f4cf64ed46eb56d848ea
#
_entry.id   f18b1cc804b2f4cf64ed46eb56d848ea
#
_cell.length_a   1.000
_cell.length_b   1.000
_cell.length_c   1.000
_cell.angle_alpha   90.00
_cell.angle_beta   90.00
_cell.angle_gamma   90.00
#
_symmetry.space_group_name_H-M   'P 1'
#
loop_
_entity.id
_entity.type
_entity.pdbx_description
1 polymer ?
#
loop_
_entity_poly.entity_id
_entity_poly.type
_entity_poly.pdbx_seq_one_letter_code
_entity_poly.pdbx_strand_id
1 'polypeptide(L)'
;MREYQTICVFTGSAINVPEAFKTAARDMGQAIAHANKTLVYGGGRVGLMGICADAALAANGKVIGVIPSHLQQWEVEHTTLTELHVVDSMHNRKRMMVERSDAFVVLPGGFGTLDETFETLTWKQVHLHDKPMVIVNIDGYWDGLIALIRQIIEKGFAHSTHTNLFKVVERVDQVFDAIAEADDPIIGPQFKWM
;
A
#
# COMPACT_ATOMS: atom_id res chain seq x y z
N MET A 1 -19.85 2.75 -10.71
CA MET A 1 -18.56 3.12 -10.10
C MET A 1 -18.21 2.07 -9.07
N ARG A 2 -16.98 1.54 -9.09
CA ARG A 2 -16.54 0.55 -8.09
C ARG A 2 -16.45 1.23 -6.73
N GLU A 3 -17.00 0.65 -5.70
CA GLU A 3 -16.96 1.21 -4.35
C GLU A 3 -15.76 0.59 -3.61
N TYR A 4 -14.80 1.43 -3.21
CA TYR A 4 -13.59 1.03 -2.49
C TYR A 4 -13.77 1.33 -1.01
N GLN A 5 -14.08 0.33 -0.19
CA GLN A 5 -14.36 0.49 1.24
C GLN A 5 -13.13 0.26 2.12
N THR A 6 -12.18 -0.54 1.63
CA THR A 6 -11.04 -0.97 2.42
C THR A 6 -9.74 -0.64 1.70
N ILE A 7 -8.88 0.17 2.32
CA ILE A 7 -7.63 0.67 1.77
C ILE A 7 -6.45 0.04 2.50
N CYS A 8 -5.61 -0.69 1.78
CA CYS A 8 -4.34 -1.19 2.32
C CYS A 8 -3.26 -0.12 2.16
N VAL A 9 -2.51 0.14 3.23
CA VAL A 9 -1.37 1.05 3.21
C VAL A 9 -0.08 0.29 3.47
N PHE A 10 0.82 0.29 2.49
CA PHE A 10 2.19 -0.19 2.61
C PHE A 10 3.11 0.99 2.95
N THR A 11 3.84 0.91 4.04
CA THR A 11 4.74 1.97 4.50
C THR A 11 5.82 1.44 5.43
N GLY A 12 6.83 2.26 5.74
CA GLY A 12 7.97 1.85 6.54
C GLY A 12 7.72 1.80 8.05
N SER A 13 8.49 0.96 8.75
CA SER A 13 8.57 0.89 10.22
C SER A 13 9.69 1.77 10.82
N ALA A 14 10.44 2.50 9.99
CA ALA A 14 11.54 3.34 10.47
C ALA A 14 11.02 4.57 11.24
N ILE A 15 11.69 4.88 12.37
CA ILE A 15 11.32 6.00 13.26
C ILE A 15 12.03 7.30 12.85
N ASN A 16 13.32 7.18 12.51
CA ASN A 16 14.17 8.34 12.18
C ASN A 16 14.10 8.64 10.68
N VAL A 17 12.98 9.18 10.25
CA VAL A 17 12.69 9.56 8.86
C VAL A 17 12.29 11.04 8.79
N PRO A 18 12.39 11.70 7.62
CA PRO A 18 11.95 13.09 7.43
C PRO A 18 10.51 13.32 7.91
N GLU A 19 10.26 14.54 8.44
CA GLU A 19 8.92 14.89 8.97
C GLU A 19 7.85 14.90 7.87
N ALA A 20 8.19 15.20 6.64
CA ALA A 20 7.28 15.14 5.51
C ALA A 20 6.64 13.74 5.35
N PHE A 21 7.43 12.67 5.57
CA PHE A 21 6.92 11.29 5.49
C PHE A 21 6.00 10.94 6.66
N LYS A 22 6.31 11.45 7.87
CA LYS A 22 5.44 11.28 9.04
C LYS A 22 4.12 12.01 8.87
N THR A 23 4.17 13.22 8.32
CA THR A 23 2.98 14.01 7.97
C THR A 23 2.14 13.28 6.94
N ALA A 24 2.73 12.77 5.86
CA ALA A 24 2.01 11.99 4.85
C ALA A 24 1.35 10.72 5.43
N ALA A 25 2.02 10.02 6.35
CA ALA A 25 1.44 8.86 7.02
C ALA A 25 0.25 9.25 7.92
N ARG A 26 0.36 10.35 8.66
CA ARG A 26 -0.71 10.91 9.49
C ARG A 26 -1.92 11.31 8.64
N ASP A 27 -1.67 12.09 7.59
CA ASP A 27 -2.70 12.60 6.69
C ASP A 27 -3.42 11.44 5.98
N MET A 28 -2.70 10.40 5.59
CA MET A 28 -3.32 9.21 4.95
C MET A 28 -4.25 8.47 5.91
N GLY A 29 -3.83 8.26 7.16
CA GLY A 29 -4.70 7.65 8.18
C GLY A 29 -5.97 8.46 8.41
N GLN A 30 -5.84 9.78 8.58
CA GLN A 30 -6.98 10.69 8.74
C GLN A 30 -7.89 10.69 7.51
N ALA A 31 -7.32 10.75 6.30
CA ALA A 31 -8.08 10.78 5.06
C ALA A 31 -8.93 9.50 4.87
N ILE A 32 -8.38 8.32 5.20
CA ILE A 32 -9.11 7.05 5.18
C ILE A 32 -10.29 7.10 6.16
N ALA A 33 -10.07 7.54 7.38
CA ALA A 33 -11.11 7.64 8.40
C ALA A 33 -12.22 8.64 8.03
N HIS A 34 -11.84 9.84 7.58
CA HIS A 34 -12.80 10.87 7.16
C HIS A 34 -13.63 10.46 5.94
N ALA A 35 -13.08 9.60 5.07
CA ALA A 35 -13.81 9.01 3.95
C ALA A 35 -14.72 7.83 4.37
N ASN A 36 -14.84 7.54 5.69
CA ASN A 36 -15.56 6.38 6.23
C ASN A 36 -15.09 5.04 5.69
N LYS A 37 -13.78 4.93 5.39
CA LYS A 37 -13.15 3.71 4.90
C LYS A 37 -12.38 3.01 6.01
N THR A 38 -12.05 1.74 5.77
CA THR A 38 -11.26 0.93 6.70
C THR A 38 -9.79 0.90 6.25
N LEU A 39 -8.88 1.18 7.16
CA LEU A 39 -7.44 1.00 6.94
C LEU A 39 -7.06 -0.48 7.16
N VAL A 40 -6.36 -1.08 6.22
CA VAL A 40 -5.63 -2.34 6.40
C VAL A 40 -4.13 -2.06 6.35
N TYR A 41 -3.34 -2.67 7.26
CA TYR A 41 -1.90 -2.47 7.29
C TYR A 41 -1.17 -3.61 8.01
N GLY A 42 0.14 -3.51 8.11
CA GLY A 42 1.01 -4.57 8.65
C GLY A 42 0.95 -4.83 10.16
N GLY A 43 0.07 -4.16 10.91
CA GLY A 43 -0.19 -4.46 12.33
C GLY A 43 0.85 -3.93 13.33
N GLY A 44 1.99 -3.40 12.88
CA GLY A 44 3.03 -2.85 13.73
C GLY A 44 2.73 -1.42 14.21
N ARG A 45 3.18 -1.08 15.43
CA ARG A 45 3.00 0.26 16.03
C ARG A 45 4.19 1.21 15.78
N VAL A 46 5.26 0.72 15.15
CA VAL A 46 6.52 1.46 15.01
C VAL A 46 6.57 2.21 13.68
N GLY A 47 7.16 3.40 13.68
CA GLY A 47 7.43 4.21 12.50
C GLY A 47 6.18 4.74 11.80
N LEU A 48 6.23 4.83 10.48
CA LEU A 48 5.12 5.37 9.68
C LEU A 48 3.87 4.50 9.75
N MET A 49 4.01 3.18 9.93
CA MET A 49 2.89 2.27 10.14
C MET A 49 2.05 2.67 11.35
N GLY A 50 2.71 2.84 12.51
CA GLY A 50 2.03 3.26 13.74
C GLY A 50 1.40 4.64 13.61
N ILE A 51 2.12 5.61 13.02
CA ILE A 51 1.60 6.97 12.80
C ILE A 51 0.32 6.95 11.96
N CYS A 52 0.28 6.16 10.89
CA CYS A 52 -0.89 6.05 10.03
C CYS A 52 -2.08 5.42 10.77
N ALA A 53 -1.84 4.31 11.48
CA ALA A 53 -2.87 3.61 12.24
C ALA A 53 -3.41 4.47 13.41
N ASP A 54 -2.53 5.10 14.20
CA ASP A 54 -2.90 6.01 15.29
C ASP A 54 -3.75 7.19 14.78
N ALA A 55 -3.38 7.77 13.62
CA ALA A 55 -4.11 8.88 13.02
C ALA A 55 -5.51 8.47 12.55
N ALA A 56 -5.65 7.28 11.97
CA ALA A 56 -6.95 6.74 11.57
C ALA A 56 -7.86 6.49 12.78
N LEU A 57 -7.32 5.88 13.84
CA LEU A 57 -8.05 5.64 15.10
C LEU A 57 -8.46 6.94 15.79
N ALA A 58 -7.56 7.93 15.86
CA ALA A 58 -7.85 9.24 16.45
C ALA A 58 -8.98 9.98 15.72
N ALA A 59 -9.14 9.72 14.41
CA ALA A 59 -10.24 10.22 13.59
C ALA A 59 -11.49 9.30 13.61
N ASN A 60 -11.59 8.38 14.58
CA ASN A 60 -12.67 7.40 14.73
C ASN A 60 -12.81 6.42 13.54
N GLY A 61 -11.74 6.20 12.78
CA GLY A 61 -11.70 5.24 11.69
C GLY A 61 -11.56 3.79 12.17
N LYS A 62 -11.86 2.85 11.26
CA LYS A 62 -11.65 1.43 11.47
C LYS A 62 -10.26 1.03 10.97
N VAL A 63 -9.53 0.25 11.77
CA VAL A 63 -8.17 -0.18 11.45
C VAL A 63 -8.04 -1.68 11.67
N ILE A 64 -7.58 -2.39 10.63
CA ILE A 64 -7.29 -3.82 10.62
C ILE A 64 -5.79 -4.01 10.48
N GLY A 65 -5.16 -4.62 11.48
CA GLY A 65 -3.75 -5.00 11.45
C GLY A 65 -3.58 -6.48 11.11
N VAL A 66 -2.54 -6.80 10.32
CA VAL A 66 -2.15 -8.18 10.05
C VAL A 66 -0.68 -8.35 10.37
N ILE A 67 -0.35 -9.15 11.40
CA ILE A 67 1.01 -9.31 11.91
C ILE A 67 1.39 -10.79 12.00
N PRO A 68 2.59 -11.20 11.55
CA PRO A 68 3.10 -12.54 11.80
C PRO A 68 3.49 -12.71 13.27
N SER A 69 3.23 -13.88 13.83
CA SER A 69 3.50 -14.21 15.23
C SER A 69 4.95 -13.94 15.66
N HIS A 70 5.93 -14.21 14.79
CA HIS A 70 7.35 -13.97 15.08
C HIS A 70 7.73 -12.47 15.10
N LEU A 71 6.93 -11.57 14.51
CA LEU A 71 7.17 -10.13 14.53
C LEU A 71 6.44 -9.41 15.67
N GLN A 72 5.47 -10.02 16.34
CA GLN A 72 4.71 -9.39 17.43
C GLN A 72 5.61 -8.76 18.51
N GLN A 73 6.71 -9.42 18.85
CA GLN A 73 7.64 -8.91 19.87
C GLN A 73 8.55 -7.79 19.37
N TRP A 74 8.84 -7.76 18.07
CA TRP A 74 9.78 -6.81 17.46
C TRP A 74 9.10 -5.55 16.91
N GLU A 75 7.92 -5.69 16.33
CA GLU A 75 7.15 -4.57 15.76
C GLU A 75 6.21 -3.92 16.77
N VAL A 76 6.21 -4.39 18.03
CA VAL A 76 5.31 -3.95 19.10
C VAL A 76 3.88 -3.89 18.58
N GLU A 77 3.16 -4.97 18.74
CA GLU A 77 1.75 -5.13 18.35
C GLU A 77 0.92 -3.91 18.77
N HIS A 78 0.09 -3.44 17.86
CA HIS A 78 -0.81 -2.32 18.13
C HIS A 78 -2.08 -2.82 18.80
N THR A 79 -2.18 -2.69 20.12
CA THR A 79 -3.22 -3.30 20.95
C THR A 79 -4.59 -2.61 20.90
N THR A 80 -4.70 -1.43 20.27
CA THR A 80 -5.95 -0.63 20.23
C THR A 80 -6.66 -0.66 18.89
N LEU A 81 -6.27 -1.57 17.99
CA LEU A 81 -6.86 -1.71 16.67
C LEU A 81 -8.33 -2.17 16.73
N THR A 82 -9.11 -1.88 15.70
CA THR A 82 -10.45 -2.43 15.54
C THR A 82 -10.41 -3.96 15.41
N GLU A 83 -9.45 -4.46 14.60
CA GLU A 83 -9.16 -5.90 14.44
C GLU A 83 -7.65 -6.10 14.34
N LEU A 84 -7.15 -7.19 14.96
CA LEU A 84 -5.77 -7.64 14.78
C LEU A 84 -5.77 -9.13 14.42
N HIS A 85 -5.18 -9.44 13.27
CA HIS A 85 -5.00 -10.80 12.79
C HIS A 85 -3.56 -11.24 12.96
N VAL A 86 -3.33 -12.24 13.82
CA VAL A 86 -2.03 -12.87 13.96
C VAL A 86 -1.94 -14.05 13.00
N VAL A 87 -0.94 -14.06 12.16
CA VAL A 87 -0.72 -15.10 11.14
C VAL A 87 0.61 -15.82 11.37
N ASP A 88 0.79 -16.97 10.74
CA ASP A 88 1.94 -17.84 10.94
C ASP A 88 3.18 -17.47 10.09
N SER A 89 2.99 -16.70 9.02
CA SER A 89 4.05 -16.40 8.04
C SER A 89 3.90 -15.03 7.38
N MET A 90 5.01 -14.51 6.84
CA MET A 90 5.00 -13.31 6.00
C MET A 90 4.16 -13.50 4.74
N HIS A 91 4.13 -14.71 4.16
CA HIS A 91 3.30 -15.01 3.00
C HIS A 91 1.81 -14.86 3.34
N ASN A 92 1.34 -15.46 4.44
CA ASN A 92 -0.04 -15.36 4.89
C ASN A 92 -0.41 -13.93 5.30
N ARG A 93 0.53 -13.14 5.86
CA ARG A 93 0.34 -11.70 6.12
C ARG A 93 -0.01 -10.96 4.83
N LYS A 94 0.87 -11.01 3.83
CA LYS A 94 0.69 -10.28 2.57
C LYS A 94 -0.58 -10.73 1.84
N ARG A 95 -0.82 -12.04 1.77
CA ARG A 95 -2.04 -12.59 1.18
C ARG A 95 -3.30 -12.06 1.85
N MET A 96 -3.38 -12.09 3.19
CA MET A 96 -4.54 -11.61 3.94
C MET A 96 -4.75 -10.11 3.75
N MET A 97 -3.67 -9.30 3.75
CA MET A 97 -3.76 -7.87 3.47
C MET A 97 -4.35 -7.60 2.08
N VAL A 98 -3.91 -8.35 1.06
CA VAL A 98 -4.46 -8.22 -0.29
C VAL A 98 -5.91 -8.67 -0.37
N GLU A 99 -6.27 -9.81 0.20
CA GLU A 99 -7.64 -10.35 0.18
C GLU A 99 -8.65 -9.42 0.86
N ARG A 100 -8.23 -8.73 1.94
CA ARG A 100 -9.11 -7.83 2.73
C ARG A 100 -9.19 -6.39 2.21
N SER A 101 -8.52 -6.07 1.13
CA SER A 101 -8.44 -4.69 0.64
C SER A 101 -9.04 -4.54 -0.75
N ASP A 102 -9.60 -3.36 -1.02
CA ASP A 102 -10.16 -2.99 -2.33
C ASP A 102 -9.18 -2.17 -3.16
N ALA A 103 -8.25 -1.46 -2.49
CA ALA A 103 -7.23 -0.63 -3.12
C ALA A 103 -5.96 -0.59 -2.27
N PHE A 104 -4.84 -0.22 -2.89
CA PHE A 104 -3.52 -0.15 -2.25
C PHE A 104 -2.93 1.25 -2.37
N VAL A 105 -2.31 1.71 -1.28
CA VAL A 105 -1.55 2.96 -1.22
C VAL A 105 -0.15 2.65 -0.73
N VAL A 106 0.86 3.14 -1.46
CA VAL A 106 2.28 2.97 -1.13
C VAL A 106 2.84 4.31 -0.69
N LEU A 107 3.10 4.46 0.59
CA LEU A 107 3.82 5.59 1.19
C LEU A 107 5.33 5.29 1.25
N PRO A 108 6.20 6.28 1.55
CA PRO A 108 7.62 6.04 1.77
C PRO A 108 7.89 4.88 2.73
N GLY A 109 8.84 4.01 2.36
CA GLY A 109 9.17 2.83 3.14
C GLY A 109 10.44 2.12 2.68
N GLY A 110 10.78 1.02 3.33
CA GLY A 110 11.99 0.25 3.06
C GLY A 110 11.74 -1.03 2.24
N PHE A 111 12.61 -2.02 2.47
CA PHE A 111 12.56 -3.29 1.74
C PHE A 111 11.23 -4.05 1.91
N GLY A 112 10.63 -4.01 3.11
CA GLY A 112 9.31 -4.63 3.33
C GLY A 112 8.23 -3.97 2.48
N THR A 113 8.22 -2.64 2.39
CA THR A 113 7.29 -1.89 1.54
C THR A 113 7.49 -2.20 0.06
N LEU A 114 8.74 -2.36 -0.41
CA LEU A 114 9.05 -2.79 -1.77
C LEU A 114 8.58 -4.22 -2.04
N ASP A 115 8.82 -5.15 -1.12
CA ASP A 115 8.38 -6.55 -1.22
C ASP A 115 6.84 -6.63 -1.34
N GLU A 116 6.11 -5.95 -0.47
CA GLU A 116 4.64 -5.86 -0.50
C GLU A 116 4.14 -5.24 -1.82
N THR A 117 4.79 -4.16 -2.27
CA THR A 117 4.43 -3.44 -3.51
C THR A 117 4.64 -4.32 -4.73
N PHE A 118 5.83 -4.92 -4.89
CA PHE A 118 6.15 -5.73 -6.07
C PHE A 118 5.35 -7.03 -6.11
N GLU A 119 5.13 -7.68 -4.98
CA GLU A 119 4.29 -8.89 -4.95
C GLU A 119 2.86 -8.56 -5.38
N THR A 120 2.26 -7.48 -4.84
CA THR A 120 0.91 -7.04 -5.20
C THR A 120 0.83 -6.61 -6.67
N LEU A 121 1.83 -5.87 -7.20
CA LEU A 121 1.91 -5.53 -8.62
C LEU A 121 2.05 -6.77 -9.50
N THR A 122 2.86 -7.74 -9.08
CA THR A 122 3.02 -9.00 -9.81
C THR A 122 1.71 -9.79 -9.86
N TRP A 123 0.98 -9.87 -8.76
CA TRP A 123 -0.32 -10.52 -8.73
C TRP A 123 -1.34 -9.81 -9.63
N LYS A 124 -1.32 -8.48 -9.68
CA LYS A 124 -2.14 -7.71 -10.63
C LYS A 124 -1.73 -7.98 -12.07
N GLN A 125 -0.43 -8.00 -12.37
CA GLN A 125 0.10 -8.32 -13.71
C GLN A 125 -0.33 -9.71 -14.20
N VAL A 126 -0.41 -10.70 -13.31
CA VAL A 126 -0.85 -12.06 -13.66
C VAL A 126 -2.35 -12.31 -13.43
N HIS A 127 -3.13 -11.24 -13.25
CA HIS A 127 -4.60 -11.25 -13.12
C HIS A 127 -5.16 -12.02 -11.91
N LEU A 128 -4.41 -12.09 -10.81
CA LEU A 128 -4.94 -12.60 -9.55
C LEU A 128 -5.84 -11.58 -8.85
N HIS A 129 -5.72 -10.29 -9.18
CA HIS A 129 -6.63 -9.21 -8.83
C HIS A 129 -6.52 -8.06 -9.82
N ASP A 130 -7.50 -7.14 -9.79
CA ASP A 130 -7.58 -5.94 -10.63
C ASP A 130 -7.60 -4.63 -9.79
N LYS A 131 -7.35 -4.75 -8.49
CA LYS A 131 -7.46 -3.65 -7.52
C LYS A 131 -6.49 -2.51 -7.86
N PRO A 132 -6.92 -1.23 -7.74
CA PRO A 132 -6.05 -0.08 -7.99
C PRO A 132 -4.91 0.01 -6.97
N MET A 133 -3.77 0.54 -7.43
CA MET A 133 -2.62 0.87 -6.60
C MET A 133 -2.17 2.29 -6.88
N VAL A 134 -1.92 3.06 -5.82
CA VAL A 134 -1.42 4.44 -5.88
C VAL A 134 -0.11 4.54 -5.10
N ILE A 135 0.94 4.99 -5.77
CA ILE A 135 2.25 5.31 -5.15
C ILE A 135 2.26 6.80 -4.83
N VAL A 136 2.45 7.16 -3.56
CA VAL A 136 2.52 8.55 -3.12
C VAL A 136 3.99 8.95 -3.04
N ASN A 137 4.42 9.73 -4.03
CA ASN A 137 5.81 10.12 -4.24
C ASN A 137 6.17 11.41 -3.50
N ILE A 138 6.12 11.37 -2.17
CA ILE A 138 6.43 12.52 -1.32
C ILE A 138 7.89 12.95 -1.51
N ASP A 139 8.09 14.22 -1.86
CA ASP A 139 9.42 14.81 -2.07
C ASP A 139 10.33 14.00 -3.02
N GLY A 140 9.74 13.30 -4.00
CA GLY A 140 10.50 12.52 -4.98
C GLY A 140 11.09 11.22 -4.41
N TYR A 141 10.66 10.76 -3.24
CA TYR A 141 11.22 9.57 -2.58
C TYR A 141 11.22 8.32 -3.48
N TRP A 142 10.19 8.17 -4.29
CA TRP A 142 10.03 7.02 -5.19
C TRP A 142 10.55 7.25 -6.62
N ASP A 143 11.24 8.38 -6.91
CA ASP A 143 11.77 8.66 -8.26
C ASP A 143 12.68 7.54 -8.76
N GLY A 144 13.56 7.02 -7.90
CA GLY A 144 14.44 5.90 -8.24
C GLY A 144 13.68 4.60 -8.56
N LEU A 145 12.60 4.31 -7.84
CA LEU A 145 11.73 3.16 -8.11
C LEU A 145 10.99 3.32 -9.44
N ILE A 146 10.43 4.50 -9.69
CA ILE A 146 9.71 4.82 -10.93
C ILE A 146 10.66 4.74 -12.13
N ALA A 147 11.87 5.26 -11.99
CA ALA A 147 12.91 5.15 -13.02
C ALA A 147 13.30 3.70 -13.29
N LEU A 148 13.46 2.87 -12.25
CA LEU A 148 13.74 1.44 -12.39
C LEU A 148 12.63 0.71 -13.15
N ILE A 149 11.35 0.96 -12.81
CA ILE A 149 10.21 0.33 -13.50
C ILE A 149 10.21 0.73 -15.00
N ARG A 150 10.46 2.01 -15.32
CA ARG A 150 10.58 2.47 -16.71
C ARG A 150 11.71 1.74 -17.44
N GLN A 151 12.88 1.61 -16.81
CA GLN A 151 14.02 0.88 -17.38
C GLN A 151 13.69 -0.59 -17.65
N ILE A 152 12.97 -1.27 -16.75
CA ILE A 152 12.52 -2.66 -16.93
C ILE A 152 11.66 -2.78 -18.20
N ILE A 153 10.75 -1.84 -18.42
CA ILE A 153 9.90 -1.77 -19.61
C ILE A 153 10.73 -1.48 -20.88
N GLU A 154 11.59 -0.47 -20.85
CA GLU A 154 12.45 -0.09 -21.97
C GLU A 154 13.41 -1.22 -22.40
N LYS A 155 13.87 -2.04 -21.46
CA LYS A 155 14.70 -3.21 -21.73
C LYS A 155 13.90 -4.44 -22.16
N GLY A 156 12.57 -4.36 -22.24
CA GLY A 156 11.71 -5.45 -22.71
C GLY A 156 11.40 -6.54 -21.68
N PHE A 157 11.74 -6.34 -20.40
CA PHE A 157 11.37 -7.28 -19.34
C PHE A 157 9.92 -7.14 -18.86
N ALA A 158 9.25 -6.06 -19.24
CA ALA A 158 7.83 -5.82 -18.98
C ALA A 158 7.21 -5.09 -20.18
N HIS A 159 5.92 -5.31 -20.41
CA HIS A 159 5.18 -4.65 -21.49
C HIS A 159 4.90 -3.18 -21.16
N SER A 160 4.78 -2.31 -22.17
CA SER A 160 4.52 -0.87 -21.97
C SER A 160 3.22 -0.58 -21.23
N THR A 161 2.20 -1.42 -21.36
CA THR A 161 0.94 -1.30 -20.62
C THR A 161 1.08 -1.52 -19.12
N HIS A 162 2.20 -2.09 -18.66
CA HIS A 162 2.45 -2.29 -17.22
C HIS A 162 2.67 -0.97 -16.47
N THR A 163 2.88 0.15 -17.17
CA THR A 163 2.82 1.49 -16.56
C THR A 163 1.44 1.80 -15.96
N ASN A 164 0.38 1.13 -16.44
CA ASN A 164 -0.99 1.32 -15.98
C ASN A 164 -1.36 0.45 -14.75
N LEU A 165 -0.43 -0.39 -14.27
CA LEU A 165 -0.66 -1.21 -13.07
C LEU A 165 -0.80 -0.37 -11.80
N PHE A 166 -0.25 0.85 -11.80
CA PHE A 166 -0.32 1.79 -10.68
C PHE A 166 -0.43 3.24 -11.17
N LYS A 167 -0.89 4.11 -10.29
CA LYS A 167 -0.84 5.58 -10.47
C LYS A 167 0.23 6.15 -9.54
N VAL A 168 0.79 7.30 -9.91
CA VAL A 168 1.71 8.05 -9.06
C VAL A 168 1.10 9.41 -8.77
N VAL A 169 1.09 9.78 -7.49
CA VAL A 169 0.66 11.11 -7.03
C VAL A 169 1.72 11.69 -6.12
N GLU A 170 1.75 13.00 -5.96
CA GLU A 170 2.76 13.69 -5.13
C GLU A 170 2.27 13.96 -3.71
N ARG A 171 0.95 13.91 -3.47
CA ARG A 171 0.33 14.25 -2.19
C ARG A 171 -0.81 13.31 -1.84
N VAL A 172 -1.06 13.18 -0.53
CA VAL A 172 -2.10 12.31 0.02
C VAL A 172 -3.51 12.71 -0.41
N ASP A 173 -3.78 14.01 -0.55
CA ASP A 173 -5.10 14.51 -0.97
C ASP A 173 -5.52 14.10 -2.40
N GLN A 174 -4.57 13.64 -3.22
CA GLN A 174 -4.81 13.16 -4.59
C GLN A 174 -5.13 11.66 -4.65
N VAL A 175 -4.99 10.92 -3.54
CA VAL A 175 -5.03 9.45 -3.54
C VAL A 175 -6.41 8.92 -3.94
N PHE A 176 -7.49 9.46 -3.37
CA PHE A 176 -8.83 8.92 -3.64
C PHE A 176 -9.31 9.21 -5.06
N ASP A 177 -8.94 10.36 -5.62
CA ASP A 177 -9.21 10.68 -7.02
C ASP A 177 -8.44 9.71 -7.94
N ALA A 178 -7.15 9.47 -7.65
CA ALA A 178 -6.34 8.52 -8.40
C ALA A 178 -6.87 7.07 -8.31
N ILE A 179 -7.44 6.66 -7.16
CA ILE A 179 -8.09 5.35 -7.02
C ILE A 179 -9.36 5.30 -7.88
N ALA A 180 -10.18 6.37 -7.86
CA ALA A 180 -11.44 6.42 -8.61
C ALA A 180 -11.23 6.47 -10.14
N GLU A 181 -10.13 7.07 -10.57
CA GLU A 181 -9.73 7.18 -11.99
C GLU A 181 -8.88 6.00 -12.47
N ALA A 182 -8.58 5.02 -11.60
CA ALA A 182 -7.80 3.88 -12.01
C ALA A 182 -8.60 3.04 -13.01
N ASP A 183 -8.16 3.05 -14.26
CA ASP A 183 -8.70 2.18 -15.29
C ASP A 183 -8.49 0.72 -14.89
N ASP A 184 -9.46 -0.13 -15.17
CA ASP A 184 -9.24 -1.58 -15.14
C ASP A 184 -8.16 -1.89 -16.18
N PRO A 185 -6.97 -2.34 -15.80
CA PRO A 185 -5.96 -2.66 -16.80
C PRO A 185 -6.44 -3.87 -17.59
N ILE A 186 -6.97 -3.64 -18.78
CA ILE A 186 -7.25 -4.70 -19.76
C ILE A 186 -5.90 -5.15 -20.32
N ILE A 187 -5.12 -5.80 -19.47
CA ILE A 187 -3.89 -6.48 -19.88
C ILE A 187 -4.30 -7.92 -20.16
N GLY A 188 -4.67 -8.23 -21.40
CA GLY A 188 -5.01 -9.60 -21.78
C GLY A 188 -3.81 -10.55 -21.58
N PRO A 189 -4.05 -11.85 -21.30
CA PRO A 189 -2.98 -12.84 -21.09
C PRO A 189 -1.97 -12.95 -22.23
N GLN A 190 -2.34 -12.50 -23.44
CA GLN A 190 -1.47 -12.48 -24.62
C GLN A 190 -0.26 -11.53 -24.48
N PHE A 191 -0.30 -10.54 -23.59
CA PHE A 191 0.80 -9.57 -23.41
C PHE A 191 1.90 -10.05 -22.43
N LYS A 192 1.76 -11.24 -21.88
CA LYS A 192 2.75 -11.79 -20.94
C LYS A 192 4.06 -12.21 -21.61
N TRP A 193 4.02 -12.49 -22.94
CA TRP A 193 5.12 -13.14 -23.66
C TRP A 193 5.60 -12.35 -24.90
N MET A 194 5.19 -11.11 -25.07
CA MET A 194 5.63 -10.22 -26.16
C MET A 194 6.62 -9.19 -25.66
#